data_43e3cc6ff186ecf4899e8ebd0d79f05f
#
_entry.id   43e3cc6ff186ecf4899e8ebd0d79f05f
#
_cell.length_a   1.000
_cell.length_b   1.000
_cell.length_c   1.000
_cell.angle_alpha   90.00
_cell.angle_beta   90.00
_cell.angle_gamma   90.00
#
_symmetry.space_group_name_H-M   'P 1'
#
loop_
_entity.id
_entity.type
_entity.pdbx_description
1 polymer ?
#
loop_
_entity_poly.entity_id
_entity_poly.type
_entity_poly.pdbx_seq_one_letter_code
_entity_poly.pdbx_strand_id
1 'polypeptide(L)'
;MNDLDARIIALLKRNARMSVTQMSLELGVSRVTIDAHIKKMEASGVITGYTVTLGAEEFLHNVSGWIMINVDANQEEEVIRRLVSFPEITRLFTTNGRWDLAAEIQTQTLETFDTAISSLRKIAGIKETDTSLLLSSRIG
;
A
#
# COMPACT_ATOMS: atom_id res chain seq x y z
N MET A 1 15.43 10.86 -11.55
CA MET A 1 16.13 10.18 -10.43
C MET A 1 17.38 9.54 -11.00
N ASN A 2 18.55 9.80 -10.43
CA ASN A 2 19.82 9.24 -10.90
C ASN A 2 20.21 7.98 -10.12
N ASP A 3 21.35 7.40 -10.49
CA ASP A 3 21.83 6.16 -9.84
C ASP A 3 22.11 6.34 -8.36
N LEU A 4 22.69 7.47 -7.95
CA LEU A 4 22.95 7.74 -6.54
C LEU A 4 21.62 7.87 -5.76
N ASP A 5 20.63 8.54 -6.33
CA ASP A 5 19.30 8.63 -5.72
C ASP A 5 18.70 7.25 -5.48
N ALA A 6 18.78 6.38 -6.47
CA ALA A 6 18.26 5.01 -6.34
C ALA A 6 18.98 4.23 -5.24
N ARG A 7 20.28 4.41 -5.11
CA ARG A 7 21.08 3.75 -4.06
C ARG A 7 20.75 4.28 -2.68
N ILE A 8 20.54 5.59 -2.54
CA ILE A 8 20.10 6.19 -1.27
C ILE A 8 18.73 5.66 -0.87
N ILE A 9 17.79 5.64 -1.82
CA ILE A 9 16.44 5.11 -1.56
C ILE A 9 16.50 3.65 -1.11
N ALA A 10 17.35 2.83 -1.73
CA ALA A 10 17.50 1.43 -1.34
C ALA A 10 17.94 1.28 0.12
N LEU A 11 18.88 2.12 0.57
CA LEU A 11 19.31 2.12 1.97
C LEU A 11 18.19 2.58 2.90
N LEU A 12 17.49 3.65 2.55
CA LEU A 12 16.39 4.18 3.37
C LEU A 12 15.21 3.22 3.45
N LYS A 13 14.95 2.44 2.40
CA LYS A 13 13.93 1.40 2.44
C LYS A 13 14.26 0.29 3.44
N ARG A 14 15.54 -0.01 3.61
CA ARG A 14 15.99 -1.01 4.59
C ARG A 14 15.97 -0.44 6.00
N ASN A 15 16.35 0.82 6.15
CA ASN A 15 16.36 1.49 7.45
C ASN A 15 16.26 3.01 7.24
N ALA A 16 15.04 3.55 7.38
CA ALA A 16 14.78 4.96 7.20
C ALA A 16 15.47 5.85 8.24
N ARG A 17 16.00 5.27 9.31
CA ARG A 17 16.75 5.98 10.35
C ARG A 17 18.26 5.90 10.17
N MET A 18 18.72 5.33 9.07
CA MET A 18 20.15 5.28 8.78
C MET A 18 20.71 6.70 8.73
N SER A 19 21.83 6.94 9.41
CA SER A 19 22.46 8.25 9.44
C SER A 19 23.09 8.60 8.09
N VAL A 20 23.18 9.90 7.81
CA VAL A 20 23.90 10.39 6.62
C VAL A 20 25.36 9.93 6.65
N THR A 21 25.98 9.90 7.81
CA THR A 21 27.34 9.41 7.98
C THR A 21 27.46 7.95 7.55
N GLN A 22 26.54 7.09 7.98
CA GLN A 22 26.58 5.69 7.60
C GLN A 22 26.32 5.50 6.10
N MET A 23 25.37 6.23 5.53
CA MET A 23 25.14 6.20 4.08
C MET A 23 26.37 6.65 3.30
N SER A 24 27.05 7.68 3.78
CA SER A 24 28.30 8.17 3.20
C SER A 24 29.36 7.07 3.15
N LEU A 25 29.52 6.34 4.25
CA LEU A 25 30.47 5.23 4.31
C LEU A 25 30.10 4.10 3.36
N GLU A 26 28.84 3.73 3.30
CA GLU A 26 28.39 2.61 2.44
C GLU A 26 28.45 2.96 0.96
N LEU A 27 28.14 4.19 0.60
CA LEU A 27 28.06 4.60 -0.80
C LEU A 27 29.34 5.23 -1.35
N GLY A 28 30.29 5.58 -0.45
CA GLY A 28 31.54 6.18 -0.87
C GLY A 28 31.41 7.61 -1.39
N VAL A 29 30.42 8.35 -0.91
CA VAL A 29 30.22 9.77 -1.28
C VAL A 29 30.15 10.62 0.00
N SER A 30 30.37 11.94 -0.13
CA SER A 30 30.37 12.82 1.02
C SER A 30 28.99 12.95 1.67
N ARG A 31 28.99 13.26 2.97
CA ARG A 31 27.74 13.52 3.72
C ARG A 31 26.96 14.70 3.11
N VAL A 32 27.65 15.73 2.67
CA VAL A 32 27.02 16.89 2.05
C VAL A 32 26.27 16.46 0.78
N THR A 33 26.87 15.59 -0.02
CA THR A 33 26.24 15.06 -1.25
C THR A 33 24.99 14.24 -0.91
N ILE A 34 25.08 13.34 0.09
CA ILE A 34 23.95 12.53 0.53
C ILE A 34 22.79 13.43 0.98
N ASP A 35 23.08 14.38 1.86
CA ASP A 35 22.07 15.28 2.41
C ASP A 35 21.40 16.13 1.31
N ALA A 36 22.18 16.63 0.37
CA ALA A 36 21.66 17.41 -0.75
C ALA A 36 20.72 16.59 -1.63
N HIS A 37 21.07 15.33 -1.91
CA HIS A 37 20.23 14.44 -2.71
C HIS A 37 18.92 14.09 -1.99
N ILE A 38 18.96 13.81 -0.69
CA ILE A 38 17.77 13.53 0.10
C ILE A 38 16.83 14.74 0.09
N LYS A 39 17.35 15.92 0.38
CA LYS A 39 16.55 17.16 0.39
C LYS A 39 15.92 17.43 -0.97
N LYS A 40 16.64 17.20 -2.04
CA LYS A 40 16.10 17.35 -3.40
C LYS A 40 14.98 16.37 -3.68
N MET A 41 15.15 15.11 -3.29
CA MET A 41 14.12 14.09 -3.47
C MET A 41 12.87 14.39 -2.64
N GLU A 42 13.03 14.90 -1.44
CA GLU A 42 11.91 15.35 -0.61
C GLU A 42 11.17 16.53 -1.24
N ALA A 43 11.92 17.53 -1.68
CA ALA A 43 11.35 18.74 -2.29
C ALA A 43 10.63 18.44 -3.61
N SER A 44 11.13 17.50 -4.41
CA SER A 44 10.55 17.13 -5.70
C SER A 44 9.39 16.14 -5.60
N GLY A 45 9.14 15.59 -4.41
CA GLY A 45 8.10 14.60 -4.22
C GLY A 45 8.49 13.16 -4.59
N VAL A 46 9.76 12.91 -4.90
CA VAL A 46 10.26 11.54 -5.09
C VAL A 46 10.16 10.78 -3.77
N ILE A 47 10.54 11.43 -2.66
CA ILE A 47 10.28 10.92 -1.32
C ILE A 47 9.12 11.74 -0.76
N THR A 48 8.01 11.07 -0.48
CA THR A 48 6.80 11.71 0.04
C THR A 48 6.67 11.60 1.56
N GLY A 49 7.46 10.73 2.18
CA GLY A 49 7.43 10.55 3.62
C GLY A 49 8.25 9.34 4.04
N TYR A 50 8.26 9.12 5.34
CA TYR A 50 8.94 7.98 5.97
C TYR A 50 7.94 7.27 6.86
N THR A 51 8.09 5.96 6.95
CA THR A 51 7.17 5.16 7.77
C THR A 51 7.95 4.09 8.51
N VAL A 52 7.26 3.40 9.41
CA VAL A 52 7.82 2.27 10.13
C VAL A 52 7.18 0.97 9.63
N THR A 53 7.96 -0.11 9.65
CA THR A 53 7.42 -1.45 9.46
C THR A 53 7.31 -2.10 10.84
N LEU A 54 6.16 -2.73 11.10
CA LEU A 54 5.89 -3.33 12.40
C LEU A 54 6.11 -4.84 12.32
N GLY A 55 6.49 -5.43 13.45
CA GLY A 55 6.60 -6.88 13.57
C GLY A 55 5.25 -7.56 13.43
N ALA A 56 5.27 -8.83 13.05
CA ALA A 56 4.03 -9.61 12.87
C ALA A 56 3.16 -9.64 14.14
N GLU A 57 3.77 -9.54 15.31
CA GLU A 57 3.05 -9.55 16.59
C GLU A 57 2.11 -8.36 16.76
N GLU A 58 2.47 -7.22 16.17
CA GLU A 58 1.62 -6.01 16.21
C GLU A 58 0.36 -6.16 15.36
N PHE A 59 0.35 -7.16 14.48
CA PHE A 59 -0.77 -7.43 13.57
C PHE A 59 -1.47 -8.76 13.88
N LEU A 60 -1.28 -9.29 15.10
CA LEU A 60 -1.87 -10.58 15.49
C LEU A 60 -3.39 -10.66 15.30
N HIS A 61 -4.04 -9.52 15.26
CA HIS A 61 -5.49 -9.45 15.12
C HIS A 61 -5.94 -8.90 13.77
N ASN A 62 -4.99 -8.71 12.84
CA ASN A 62 -5.35 -8.20 11.52
C ASN A 62 -5.75 -9.35 10.61
N VAL A 63 -6.94 -9.21 10.08
CA VAL A 63 -7.46 -10.08 9.03
C VAL A 63 -7.35 -9.31 7.73
N SER A 64 -6.67 -9.89 6.76
CA SER A 64 -6.48 -9.27 5.44
C SER A 64 -7.10 -10.14 4.35
N GLY A 65 -7.62 -9.51 3.33
CA GLY A 65 -8.17 -10.20 2.18
C GLY A 65 -8.07 -9.38 0.92
N TRP A 66 -8.23 -10.07 -0.20
CA TRP A 66 -8.40 -9.44 -1.51
C TRP A 66 -9.83 -9.66 -1.97
N ILE A 67 -10.44 -8.62 -2.50
CA ILE A 67 -11.73 -8.73 -3.16
C ILE A 67 -11.58 -8.25 -4.60
N MET A 68 -12.03 -9.10 -5.53
CA MET A 68 -12.11 -8.78 -6.93
C MET A 68 -13.56 -8.40 -7.23
N ILE A 69 -13.75 -7.34 -8.01
CA ILE A 69 -15.07 -6.74 -8.19
C ILE A 69 -15.32 -6.49 -9.67
N ASN A 70 -16.49 -6.92 -10.16
CA ASN A 70 -17.03 -6.49 -11.44
C ASN A 70 -18.17 -5.52 -11.21
N VAL A 71 -18.22 -4.47 -12.02
CA VAL A 71 -19.20 -3.39 -11.89
C VAL A 71 -19.95 -3.19 -13.19
N ASP A 72 -21.11 -2.56 -13.10
CA ASP A 72 -21.80 -2.06 -14.29
C ASP A 72 -20.97 -0.94 -14.91
N ALA A 73 -20.75 -0.99 -16.22
CA ALA A 73 -19.79 -0.12 -16.91
C ALA A 73 -20.07 1.37 -16.68
N ASN A 74 -21.33 1.76 -16.62
CA ASN A 74 -21.71 3.15 -16.43
C ASN A 74 -21.71 3.60 -14.97
N GLN A 75 -21.38 2.72 -14.02
CA GLN A 75 -21.39 3.01 -12.59
C GLN A 75 -20.02 2.87 -11.94
N GLU A 76 -18.97 2.61 -12.72
CA GLU A 76 -17.65 2.35 -12.17
C GLU A 76 -17.14 3.49 -11.29
N GLU A 77 -17.24 4.73 -11.75
CA GLU A 77 -16.77 5.89 -10.99
C GLU A 77 -17.54 6.07 -9.67
N GLU A 78 -18.84 5.85 -9.69
CA GLU A 78 -19.65 5.93 -8.48
C GLU A 78 -19.31 4.81 -7.50
N VAL A 79 -19.09 3.59 -8.00
CA VAL A 79 -18.66 2.46 -7.16
C VAL A 79 -17.30 2.74 -6.52
N ILE A 80 -16.34 3.23 -7.30
CA ILE A 80 -15.00 3.59 -6.79
C ILE A 80 -15.14 4.62 -5.67
N ARG A 81 -15.94 5.66 -5.88
CA ARG A 81 -16.14 6.70 -4.88
C ARG A 81 -16.69 6.14 -3.56
N ARG A 82 -17.63 5.21 -3.65
CA ARG A 82 -18.20 4.56 -2.46
C ARG A 82 -17.19 3.64 -1.78
N LEU A 83 -16.42 2.87 -2.56
CA LEU A 83 -15.40 1.97 -2.02
C LEU A 83 -14.31 2.75 -1.28
N VAL A 84 -13.87 3.86 -1.81
CA VAL A 84 -12.86 4.71 -1.19
C VAL A 84 -13.31 5.21 0.19
N SER A 85 -14.60 5.33 0.43
CA SER A 85 -15.13 5.76 1.73
C SER A 85 -15.10 4.69 2.81
N PHE A 86 -14.83 3.43 2.46
CA PHE A 86 -14.72 2.35 3.44
C PHE A 86 -13.35 2.38 4.10
N PRO A 87 -13.27 2.60 5.43
CA PRO A 87 -11.96 2.62 6.10
C PRO A 87 -11.25 1.26 6.07
N GLU A 88 -11.98 0.17 5.91
CA GLU A 88 -11.42 -1.17 5.82
C GLU A 88 -10.67 -1.42 4.51
N ILE A 89 -10.96 -0.65 3.46
CA ILE A 89 -10.26 -0.76 2.18
C ILE A 89 -8.96 0.05 2.29
N THR A 90 -7.84 -0.64 2.23
CA THR A 90 -6.51 -0.04 2.36
C THR A 90 -5.88 0.30 1.02
N ARG A 91 -6.22 -0.46 -0.02
CA ARG A 91 -5.77 -0.20 -1.39
C ARG A 91 -6.87 -0.58 -2.36
N LEU A 92 -6.97 0.17 -3.45
CA LEU A 92 -7.95 -0.07 -4.51
C LEU A 92 -7.30 0.18 -5.85
N PHE A 93 -7.45 -0.78 -6.76
CA PHE A 93 -6.89 -0.71 -8.09
C PHE A 93 -7.95 -0.98 -9.13
N THR A 94 -7.84 -0.31 -10.29
CA THR A 94 -8.49 -0.78 -11.51
C THR A 94 -7.60 -1.83 -12.16
N THR A 95 -8.21 -2.79 -12.82
CA THR A 95 -7.45 -3.86 -13.48
C THR A 95 -7.83 -3.94 -14.96
N ASN A 96 -6.99 -4.59 -15.75
CA ASN A 96 -7.27 -4.81 -17.17
C ASN A 96 -7.65 -6.26 -17.47
N GLY A 97 -7.84 -7.08 -16.45
CA GLY A 97 -8.16 -8.49 -16.60
C GLY A 97 -9.64 -8.76 -16.61
N ARG A 98 -10.01 -9.95 -16.15
CA ARG A 98 -11.40 -10.37 -16.05
C ARG A 98 -12.23 -9.50 -15.10
N TRP A 99 -11.60 -8.98 -14.05
CA TRP A 99 -12.23 -8.19 -13.02
C TRP A 99 -11.96 -6.70 -13.27
N ASP A 100 -12.92 -5.86 -12.92
CA ASP A 100 -12.79 -4.41 -13.09
C ASP A 100 -11.94 -3.76 -12.01
N LEU A 101 -12.10 -4.21 -10.77
CA LEU A 101 -11.44 -3.63 -9.61
C LEU A 101 -10.85 -4.73 -8.74
N ALA A 102 -9.76 -4.39 -8.05
CA ALA A 102 -9.14 -5.22 -7.02
C ALA A 102 -8.92 -4.36 -5.78
N ALA A 103 -9.36 -4.83 -4.62
CA ALA A 103 -9.21 -4.10 -3.37
C ALA A 103 -8.57 -4.98 -2.30
N GLU A 104 -7.73 -4.36 -1.48
CA GLU A 104 -7.22 -4.97 -0.26
C GLU A 104 -8.08 -4.51 0.91
N ILE A 105 -8.52 -5.45 1.73
CA ILE A 105 -9.34 -5.17 2.90
C ILE A 105 -8.58 -5.66 4.13
N GLN A 106 -8.52 -4.81 5.16
CA GLN A 106 -7.91 -5.16 6.44
C GLN A 106 -8.86 -4.82 7.57
N THR A 107 -9.07 -5.78 8.46
CA THR A 107 -9.89 -5.62 9.66
C THR A 107 -9.22 -6.30 10.84
N GLN A 108 -9.74 -6.08 12.05
CA GLN A 108 -9.16 -6.69 13.25
C GLN A 108 -9.64 -8.11 13.49
N THR A 109 -10.85 -8.45 13.05
CA THR A 109 -11.46 -9.77 13.31
C THR A 109 -12.11 -10.32 12.05
N LEU A 110 -12.34 -11.64 12.03
CA LEU A 110 -13.11 -12.27 10.95
C LEU A 110 -14.54 -11.74 10.91
N GLU A 111 -15.13 -11.46 12.06
CA GLU A 111 -16.48 -10.91 12.11
C GLU A 111 -16.57 -9.54 11.45
N THR A 112 -15.62 -8.64 11.76
CA THR A 112 -15.59 -7.32 11.13
C THR A 112 -15.26 -7.41 9.64
N PHE A 113 -14.44 -8.38 9.24
CA PHE A 113 -14.17 -8.65 7.83
C PHE A 113 -15.45 -9.05 7.09
N ASP A 114 -16.18 -10.00 7.63
CA ASP A 114 -17.45 -10.45 7.04
C ASP A 114 -18.48 -9.32 6.94
N THR A 115 -18.55 -8.49 7.97
CA THR A 115 -19.45 -7.33 7.97
C THR A 115 -19.06 -6.33 6.86
N ALA A 116 -17.76 -6.07 6.70
CA ALA A 116 -17.27 -5.18 5.66
C ALA A 116 -17.61 -5.70 4.26
N ILE A 117 -17.38 -7.01 4.02
CA ILE A 117 -17.72 -7.64 2.75
C ILE A 117 -19.23 -7.55 2.47
N SER A 118 -20.05 -7.84 3.46
CA SER A 118 -21.50 -7.78 3.31
C SER A 118 -21.99 -6.38 2.98
N SER A 119 -21.42 -5.36 3.64
CA SER A 119 -21.76 -3.97 3.38
C SER A 119 -21.31 -3.53 1.98
N LEU A 120 -20.13 -3.95 1.58
CA LEU A 120 -19.56 -3.62 0.26
C LEU A 120 -20.43 -4.19 -0.86
N ARG A 121 -20.89 -5.43 -0.71
CA ARG A 121 -21.74 -6.10 -1.72
C ARG A 121 -23.06 -5.39 -1.96
N LYS A 122 -23.51 -4.57 -1.02
CA LYS A 122 -24.77 -3.82 -1.15
C LYS A 122 -24.63 -2.54 -1.97
N ILE A 123 -23.43 -2.17 -2.36
CA ILE A 123 -23.21 -0.97 -3.18
C ILE A 123 -23.85 -1.19 -4.54
N ALA A 124 -24.72 -0.25 -4.94
CA ALA A 124 -25.35 -0.29 -6.25
C ALA A 124 -24.29 -0.18 -7.36
N GLY A 125 -24.40 -1.04 -8.37
CA GLY A 125 -23.45 -1.08 -9.47
C GLY A 125 -22.44 -2.22 -9.37
N ILE A 126 -22.29 -2.84 -8.23
CA ILE A 126 -21.48 -4.04 -8.08
C ILE A 126 -22.26 -5.23 -8.59
N LYS A 127 -21.72 -5.93 -9.58
CA LYS A 127 -22.36 -7.09 -10.22
C LYS A 127 -21.92 -8.40 -9.60
N GLU A 128 -20.61 -8.54 -9.37
CA GLU A 128 -20.01 -9.80 -8.98
C GLU A 128 -18.78 -9.52 -8.13
N THR A 129 -18.54 -10.33 -7.11
CA THR A 129 -17.36 -10.24 -6.27
C THR A 129 -16.76 -11.61 -6.02
N ASP A 130 -15.46 -11.64 -5.82
CA ASP A 130 -14.72 -12.83 -5.41
C ASP A 130 -13.74 -12.43 -4.32
N THR A 131 -13.95 -12.95 -3.11
CA THR A 131 -13.19 -12.56 -1.92
C THR A 131 -12.32 -13.72 -1.46
N SER A 132 -11.04 -13.41 -1.18
CA SER A 132 -10.09 -14.38 -0.65
C SER A 132 -9.45 -13.82 0.62
N LEU A 133 -9.39 -14.64 1.67
CA LEU A 133 -8.59 -14.33 2.85
C LEU A 133 -7.12 -14.62 2.57
N LEU A 134 -6.27 -13.73 3.01
CA LEU A 134 -4.82 -13.95 2.98
C LEU A 134 -4.43 -14.69 4.25
N LEU A 135 -3.86 -15.88 4.11
CA LEU A 135 -3.61 -16.75 5.25
C LEU A 135 -2.23 -16.55 5.86
N SER A 136 -1.19 -16.73 5.09
CA SER A 136 0.17 -16.55 5.58
C SER A 136 1.05 -15.90 4.53
N SER A 137 1.85 -14.92 4.96
CA SER A 137 2.85 -14.33 4.10
C SER A 137 4.03 -15.29 3.94
N ARG A 138 4.47 -15.49 2.70
CA ARG A 138 5.64 -16.33 2.39
C ARG A 138 6.86 -15.46 2.09
N ILE A 139 6.62 -14.24 1.62
CA ILE A 139 7.64 -13.22 1.35
C ILE A 139 7.02 -11.86 1.67
N GLY A 140 7.77 -11.02 2.35
CA GLY A 140 7.36 -9.64 2.61
C GLY A 140 6.80 -9.33 3.97
#